data_e445a789e426875c40440de93eca8535
#
_entry.id   e445a789e426875c40440de93eca8535
#
_cell.length_a   1.000
_cell.length_b   1.000
_cell.length_c   1.000
_cell.angle_alpha   90.00
_cell.angle_beta   90.00
_cell.angle_gamma   90.00
#
_symmetry.space_group_name_H-M   'P 1'
#
loop_
_entity.id
_entity.type
_entity.pdbx_description
1 polymer ?
#
loop_
_entity_poly.entity_id
_entity_poly.type
_entity_poly.pdbx_seq_one_letter_code
_entity_poly.pdbx_strand_id
1 'polypeptide(L)'
;GPYGAAAAVLWDNRKLIGKILASILLVLSIPVLFIIMLPSLIFGDISSSDVSDVMNNDAAIVSNIDVASNTVNECILSAHQSVIDKINWDISGLADGTHTRIEDSFTSGIITNTNEIISQYCASKDKWNEINVSDLKSILDANKDKLFTYIKTTATEGSGENAHTVYVYTVSYTGDTY
;
A
#
# COMPACT_ATOMS: atom_id res chain seq x y z
N GLY A 1 -30.54 -7.67 73.36
CA GLY A 1 -30.27 -6.37 72.69
C GLY A 1 -30.67 -6.41 71.23
N PRO A 2 -30.85 -5.31 70.55
CA PRO A 2 -31.35 -5.25 69.18
C PRO A 2 -30.51 -6.06 68.17
N TYR A 3 -29.20 -6.22 68.42
CA TYR A 3 -28.29 -7.01 67.60
C TYR A 3 -28.55 -8.53 67.68
N GLY A 4 -28.99 -9.02 68.85
CA GLY A 4 -29.33 -10.45 68.98
C GLY A 4 -30.61 -10.84 68.24
N ALA A 5 -31.60 -9.95 68.24
CA ALA A 5 -32.83 -10.17 67.47
C ALA A 5 -32.57 -10.16 65.94
N ALA A 6 -31.76 -9.25 65.48
CA ALA A 6 -31.35 -9.20 64.08
C ALA A 6 -30.52 -10.44 63.67
N ALA A 7 -29.63 -10.92 64.53
CA ALA A 7 -28.87 -12.15 64.26
C ALA A 7 -29.77 -13.40 64.21
N ALA A 8 -30.79 -13.49 65.07
CA ALA A 8 -31.74 -14.59 65.04
C ALA A 8 -32.58 -14.62 63.75
N VAL A 9 -33.08 -13.46 63.31
CA VAL A 9 -33.79 -13.33 62.05
C VAL A 9 -32.95 -13.71 60.83
N LEU A 10 -31.67 -13.29 60.83
CA LEU A 10 -30.72 -13.67 59.80
C LEU A 10 -30.46 -15.19 59.78
N TRP A 11 -30.34 -15.80 60.97
CA TRP A 11 -30.10 -17.23 61.12
C TRP A 11 -31.29 -18.07 60.67
N ASP A 12 -32.52 -17.67 61.01
CA ASP A 12 -33.75 -18.35 60.62
C ASP A 12 -33.98 -18.26 59.09
N ASN A 13 -33.63 -17.12 58.50
CA ASN A 13 -33.78 -16.90 57.05
C ASN A 13 -32.52 -17.20 56.24
N ARG A 14 -31.50 -17.86 56.81
CA ARG A 14 -30.21 -18.12 56.15
C ARG A 14 -30.33 -18.78 54.77
N LYS A 15 -31.31 -19.67 54.59
CA LYS A 15 -31.56 -20.34 53.28
C LYS A 15 -32.12 -19.37 52.24
N LEU A 16 -32.97 -18.45 52.66
CA LEU A 16 -33.56 -17.42 51.78
C LEU A 16 -32.49 -16.37 51.42
N ILE A 17 -31.74 -15.92 52.42
CA ILE A 17 -30.65 -14.97 52.25
C ILE A 17 -29.56 -15.57 51.34
N GLY A 18 -29.20 -16.83 51.52
CA GLY A 18 -28.28 -17.54 50.67
C GLY A 18 -28.74 -17.62 49.20
N LYS A 19 -30.02 -17.87 48.95
CA LYS A 19 -30.58 -17.86 47.59
C LYS A 19 -30.57 -16.48 46.96
N ILE A 20 -30.89 -15.42 47.71
CA ILE A 20 -30.84 -14.04 47.22
C ILE A 20 -29.40 -13.64 46.91
N LEU A 21 -28.47 -13.95 47.80
CA LEU A 21 -27.03 -13.65 47.58
C LEU A 21 -26.51 -14.40 46.37
N ALA A 22 -26.82 -15.68 46.20
CA ALA A 22 -26.44 -16.48 45.05
C ALA A 22 -27.05 -15.94 43.75
N SER A 23 -28.30 -15.47 43.77
CA SER A 23 -28.94 -14.84 42.59
C SER A 23 -28.24 -13.52 42.21
N ILE A 24 -27.92 -12.69 43.20
CA ILE A 24 -27.20 -11.43 42.96
C ILE A 24 -25.81 -11.72 42.38
N LEU A 25 -25.11 -12.70 42.92
CA LEU A 25 -23.75 -13.09 42.48
C LEU A 25 -23.81 -13.66 41.06
N LEU A 26 -24.83 -14.43 40.74
CA LEU A 26 -25.05 -14.97 39.41
C LEU A 26 -25.31 -13.84 38.38
N VAL A 27 -26.19 -12.90 38.70
CA VAL A 27 -26.46 -11.74 37.82
C VAL A 27 -25.23 -10.87 37.62
N LEU A 28 -24.43 -10.66 38.65
CA LEU A 28 -23.18 -9.90 38.56
C LEU A 28 -22.09 -10.66 37.79
N SER A 29 -22.12 -12.00 37.78
CA SER A 29 -21.13 -12.82 37.05
C SER A 29 -21.37 -12.83 35.55
N ILE A 30 -22.59 -12.63 35.07
CA ILE A 30 -22.96 -12.64 33.66
C ILE A 30 -22.16 -11.60 32.85
N PRO A 31 -22.12 -10.31 33.24
CA PRO A 31 -21.30 -9.32 32.50
C PRO A 31 -19.81 -9.63 32.50
N VAL A 32 -19.31 -10.16 33.63
CA VAL A 32 -17.89 -10.54 33.75
C VAL A 32 -17.55 -11.72 32.81
N LEU A 33 -18.46 -12.72 32.76
CA LEU A 33 -18.32 -13.84 31.82
C LEU A 33 -18.37 -13.36 30.37
N PHE A 34 -19.24 -12.41 30.04
CA PHE A 34 -19.32 -11.80 28.73
C PHE A 34 -18.00 -11.13 28.36
N ILE A 35 -17.42 -10.33 29.27
CA ILE A 35 -16.12 -9.65 29.02
C ILE A 35 -14.99 -10.66 28.83
N ILE A 36 -14.99 -11.76 29.56
CA ILE A 36 -13.97 -12.82 29.44
C ILE A 36 -14.15 -13.63 28.16
N MET A 37 -15.41 -13.85 27.72
CA MET A 37 -15.72 -14.61 26.51
C MET A 37 -15.62 -13.78 25.22
N LEU A 38 -15.75 -12.43 25.29
CA LEU A 38 -15.66 -11.55 24.14
C LEU A 38 -14.39 -11.76 23.31
N PRO A 39 -13.18 -11.84 23.88
CA PRO A 39 -12.00 -12.16 23.11
C PRO A 39 -12.09 -13.53 22.39
N SER A 40 -12.62 -14.55 23.06
CA SER A 40 -12.80 -15.87 22.46
C SER A 40 -13.91 -15.92 21.41
N LEU A 41 -14.92 -15.07 21.50
CA LEU A 41 -15.98 -14.94 20.48
C LEU A 41 -15.51 -14.17 19.25
N ILE A 42 -14.64 -13.19 19.45
CA ILE A 42 -14.08 -12.37 18.36
C ILE A 42 -12.87 -13.07 17.70
N PHE A 43 -12.06 -13.77 18.50
CA PHE A 43 -10.81 -14.38 18.07
C PHE A 43 -10.81 -15.91 18.20
N GLY A 44 -11.91 -16.51 18.60
CA GLY A 44 -11.99 -17.92 18.99
C GLY A 44 -11.88 -18.94 17.84
N ASP A 45 -11.99 -18.48 16.59
CA ASP A 45 -11.70 -19.28 15.41
C ASP A 45 -10.24 -19.14 14.94
N ILE A 46 -9.43 -18.32 15.62
CA ILE A 46 -8.02 -18.20 15.30
C ILE A 46 -7.28 -19.30 16.06
N SER A 47 -7.19 -20.48 15.42
CA SER A 47 -6.35 -21.57 15.93
C SER A 47 -4.89 -21.11 15.94
N SER A 48 -4.06 -21.72 16.78
CA SER A 48 -2.61 -21.44 16.80
C SER A 48 -1.93 -21.76 15.46
N SER A 49 -2.53 -22.64 14.64
CA SER A 49 -2.14 -22.88 13.25
C SER A 49 -2.48 -21.67 12.36
N ASP A 50 -3.66 -21.05 12.54
CA ASP A 50 -4.08 -19.90 11.74
C ASP A 50 -3.24 -18.67 12.04
N VAL A 51 -2.84 -18.47 13.31
CA VAL A 51 -1.91 -17.39 13.69
C VAL A 51 -0.52 -17.63 13.10
N SER A 52 -0.05 -18.86 13.09
CA SER A 52 1.23 -19.22 12.48
C SER A 52 1.18 -19.08 10.95
N ASP A 53 0.06 -19.43 10.33
CA ASP A 53 -0.15 -19.29 8.89
C ASP A 53 -0.30 -17.83 8.49
N VAL A 54 -0.96 -16.99 9.30
CA VAL A 54 -1.04 -15.54 9.10
C VAL A 54 0.33 -14.89 9.28
N MET A 55 1.10 -15.26 10.31
CA MET A 55 2.45 -14.72 10.52
C MET A 55 3.44 -15.19 9.44
N ASN A 56 3.31 -16.42 8.95
CA ASN A 56 4.08 -16.92 7.81
C ASN A 56 3.64 -16.27 6.49
N ASN A 57 2.35 -15.95 6.34
CA ASN A 57 1.82 -15.19 5.22
C ASN A 57 2.30 -13.73 5.24
N ASP A 58 2.43 -13.10 6.41
CA ASP A 58 2.97 -11.75 6.51
C ASP A 58 4.40 -11.67 5.97
N ALA A 59 5.26 -12.64 6.29
CA ALA A 59 6.61 -12.70 5.73
C ALA A 59 6.61 -12.94 4.20
N ALA A 60 5.70 -13.77 3.71
CA ALA A 60 5.52 -14.00 2.28
C ALA A 60 4.91 -12.78 1.57
N ILE A 61 3.97 -12.09 2.20
CA ILE A 61 3.38 -10.83 1.69
C ILE A 61 4.45 -9.74 1.62
N VAL A 62 5.23 -9.54 2.68
CA VAL A 62 6.33 -8.56 2.69
C VAL A 62 7.35 -8.88 1.59
N SER A 63 7.76 -10.15 1.46
CA SER A 63 8.67 -10.58 0.40
C SER A 63 8.09 -10.33 -1.00
N ASN A 64 6.81 -10.59 -1.20
CA ASN A 64 6.14 -10.34 -2.48
C ASN A 64 5.99 -8.84 -2.79
N ILE A 65 5.76 -8.00 -1.78
CA ILE A 65 5.72 -6.54 -1.94
C ILE A 65 7.09 -6.01 -2.35
N ASP A 66 8.17 -6.48 -1.76
CA ASP A 66 9.53 -6.09 -2.13
C ASP A 66 9.85 -6.47 -3.59
N VAL A 67 9.51 -7.69 -4.00
CA VAL A 67 9.70 -8.14 -5.38
C VAL A 67 8.82 -7.36 -6.34
N ALA A 68 7.56 -7.10 -5.98
CA ALA A 68 6.66 -6.28 -6.79
C ALA A 68 7.17 -4.84 -6.93
N SER A 69 7.65 -4.23 -5.83
CA SER A 69 8.21 -2.88 -5.82
C SER A 69 9.43 -2.76 -6.74
N ASN A 70 10.34 -3.72 -6.66
CA ASN A 70 11.50 -3.77 -7.54
C ASN A 70 11.07 -3.92 -8.99
N THR A 71 10.09 -4.78 -9.29
CA THR A 71 9.56 -4.98 -10.64
C THR A 71 8.93 -3.69 -11.20
N VAL A 72 8.13 -2.98 -10.40
CA VAL A 72 7.56 -1.69 -10.79
C VAL A 72 8.66 -0.69 -11.10
N ASN A 73 9.65 -0.56 -10.21
CA ASN A 73 10.76 0.38 -10.37
C ASN A 73 11.58 0.07 -11.62
N GLU A 74 11.91 -1.19 -11.87
CA GLU A 74 12.63 -1.62 -13.08
C GLU A 74 11.84 -1.30 -14.36
N CYS A 75 10.52 -1.55 -14.36
CA CYS A 75 9.67 -1.24 -15.51
C CYS A 75 9.61 0.27 -15.79
N ILE A 76 9.49 1.11 -14.75
CA ILE A 76 9.47 2.57 -14.89
C ILE A 76 10.81 3.08 -15.40
N LEU A 77 11.94 2.63 -14.82
CA LEU A 77 13.27 3.01 -15.29
C LEU A 77 13.51 2.57 -16.74
N SER A 78 13.06 1.37 -17.12
CA SER A 78 13.13 0.89 -18.48
C SER A 78 12.26 1.70 -19.46
N ALA A 79 11.09 2.17 -19.00
CA ALA A 79 10.24 3.07 -19.79
C ALA A 79 10.90 4.44 -19.98
N HIS A 80 11.50 5.00 -18.94
CA HIS A 80 12.29 6.23 -19.02
C HIS A 80 13.43 6.10 -20.03
N GLN A 81 14.23 5.04 -19.93
CA GLN A 81 15.33 4.81 -20.89
C GLN A 81 14.80 4.72 -22.32
N SER A 82 13.65 4.07 -22.53
CA SER A 82 13.04 3.97 -23.87
C SER A 82 12.65 5.33 -24.46
N VAL A 83 12.17 6.28 -23.65
CA VAL A 83 11.85 7.63 -24.15
C VAL A 83 13.13 8.42 -24.44
N ILE A 84 14.16 8.28 -23.62
CA ILE A 84 15.48 8.90 -23.88
C ILE A 84 16.09 8.36 -25.17
N ASP A 85 16.01 7.06 -25.41
CA ASP A 85 16.50 6.44 -26.66
C ASP A 85 15.74 6.98 -27.89
N LYS A 86 14.42 7.17 -27.80
CA LYS A 86 13.61 7.80 -28.85
C LYS A 86 14.06 9.24 -29.15
N ILE A 87 14.33 10.03 -28.09
CA ILE A 87 14.83 11.40 -28.23
C ILE A 87 16.22 11.40 -28.87
N ASN A 88 17.14 10.55 -28.41
CA ASN A 88 18.48 10.44 -28.98
C ASN A 88 18.47 10.04 -30.46
N TRP A 89 17.54 9.13 -30.83
CA TRP A 89 17.33 8.77 -32.22
C TRP A 89 16.85 9.96 -33.06
N ASP A 90 15.88 10.74 -32.55
CA ASP A 90 15.39 11.97 -33.23
C ASP A 90 16.51 13.00 -33.38
N ILE A 91 17.32 13.21 -32.31
CA ILE A 91 18.47 14.10 -32.34
C ILE A 91 19.50 13.66 -33.40
N SER A 92 19.73 12.36 -33.51
CA SER A 92 20.71 11.83 -34.50
C SER A 92 20.28 12.04 -35.95
N GLY A 93 18.99 12.28 -36.20
CA GLY A 93 18.45 12.63 -37.52
C GLY A 93 18.50 14.12 -37.85
N LEU A 94 18.93 14.99 -36.93
CA LEU A 94 19.04 16.42 -37.18
C LEU A 94 20.30 16.75 -37.98
N ALA A 95 20.32 17.93 -38.61
CA ALA A 95 21.47 18.42 -39.35
C ALA A 95 22.70 18.67 -38.44
N ASP A 96 23.89 18.48 -38.96
CA ASP A 96 25.12 18.75 -38.23
C ASP A 96 25.17 20.18 -37.71
N GLY A 97 25.61 20.35 -36.47
CA GLY A 97 25.71 21.65 -35.81
C GLY A 97 24.40 22.13 -35.20
N THR A 98 23.34 21.32 -35.25
CA THR A 98 22.07 21.64 -34.56
C THR A 98 22.25 21.60 -33.05
N HIS A 99 21.88 22.69 -32.37
CA HIS A 99 21.90 22.72 -30.90
C HIS A 99 20.67 22.04 -30.32
N THR A 100 20.90 21.17 -29.34
CA THR A 100 19.83 20.40 -28.69
C THR A 100 20.00 20.42 -27.17
N ARG A 101 18.89 20.36 -26.43
CA ARG A 101 18.84 20.24 -24.97
C ARG A 101 17.73 19.28 -24.55
N ILE A 102 18.02 18.40 -23.62
CA ILE A 102 17.02 17.54 -22.98
C ILE A 102 16.73 18.11 -21.60
N GLU A 103 15.48 18.42 -21.35
CA GLU A 103 14.94 18.79 -20.05
C GLU A 103 14.17 17.60 -19.50
N ASP A 104 14.73 16.97 -18.48
CA ASP A 104 14.21 15.75 -17.90
C ASP A 104 14.06 15.91 -16.39
N SER A 105 12.81 15.99 -15.91
CA SER A 105 12.49 16.09 -14.49
C SER A 105 12.68 14.78 -13.74
N PHE A 106 12.84 13.66 -14.45
CA PHE A 106 13.03 12.33 -13.89
C PHE A 106 14.51 11.91 -13.78
N THR A 107 15.46 12.83 -13.99
CA THR A 107 16.91 12.54 -13.93
C THR A 107 17.39 11.92 -12.63
N SER A 108 16.69 12.15 -11.51
CA SER A 108 17.02 11.55 -10.21
C SER A 108 16.66 10.06 -10.11
N GLY A 109 15.81 9.53 -11.01
CA GLY A 109 15.32 8.17 -10.96
C GLY A 109 14.45 7.88 -9.71
N ILE A 110 13.97 8.92 -9.03
CA ILE A 110 13.13 8.77 -7.83
C ILE A 110 11.70 8.46 -8.26
N ILE A 111 11.24 7.26 -7.91
CA ILE A 111 9.89 6.79 -8.17
C ILE A 111 9.08 6.94 -6.89
N THR A 112 8.01 7.74 -6.92
CA THR A 112 7.22 8.09 -5.74
C THR A 112 5.88 7.36 -5.67
N ASN A 113 5.40 6.78 -6.77
CA ASN A 113 4.08 6.16 -6.89
C ASN A 113 4.08 4.63 -6.96
N THR A 114 5.19 3.96 -6.63
CA THR A 114 5.31 2.50 -6.64
C THR A 114 4.21 1.82 -5.83
N ASN A 115 3.96 2.32 -4.60
CA ASN A 115 2.93 1.76 -3.73
C ASN A 115 1.51 1.98 -4.28
N GLU A 116 1.28 3.09 -4.97
CA GLU A 116 0.01 3.39 -5.61
C GLU A 116 -0.27 2.40 -6.75
N ILE A 117 0.72 2.16 -7.60
CA ILE A 117 0.64 1.18 -8.70
C ILE A 117 0.33 -0.22 -8.16
N ILE A 118 1.05 -0.67 -7.12
CA ILE A 118 0.80 -1.96 -6.49
C ILE A 118 -0.62 -2.03 -5.90
N SER A 119 -1.07 -0.96 -5.25
CA SER A 119 -2.41 -0.88 -4.66
C SER A 119 -3.50 -0.94 -5.73
N GLN A 120 -3.33 -0.23 -6.84
CA GLN A 120 -4.25 -0.28 -7.99
C GLN A 120 -4.29 -1.68 -8.61
N TYR A 121 -3.12 -2.31 -8.77
CA TYR A 121 -3.04 -3.69 -9.24
C TYR A 121 -3.82 -4.63 -8.30
N CYS A 122 -3.59 -4.59 -6.99
CA CYS A 122 -4.31 -5.42 -6.02
C CYS A 122 -5.82 -5.16 -6.06
N ALA A 123 -6.24 -3.90 -6.15
CA ALA A 123 -7.66 -3.52 -6.24
C ALA A 123 -8.34 -4.03 -7.52
N SER A 124 -7.59 -4.25 -8.60
CA SER A 124 -8.09 -4.76 -9.87
C SER A 124 -8.26 -6.28 -9.91
N LYS A 125 -7.82 -7.00 -8.85
CA LYS A 125 -7.84 -8.47 -8.79
C LYS A 125 -8.86 -8.99 -7.79
N ASP A 126 -9.44 -10.14 -8.08
CA ASP A 126 -10.37 -10.83 -7.16
C ASP A 126 -9.68 -11.25 -5.86
N LYS A 127 -8.37 -11.54 -5.91
CA LYS A 127 -7.52 -11.91 -4.78
C LYS A 127 -6.55 -10.77 -4.47
N TRP A 128 -7.03 -9.78 -3.72
CA TRP A 128 -6.30 -8.57 -3.37
C TRP A 128 -5.05 -8.81 -2.50
N ASN A 129 -4.95 -9.97 -1.85
CA ASN A 129 -3.84 -10.36 -0.97
C ASN A 129 -2.73 -11.17 -1.68
N GLU A 130 -2.90 -11.46 -2.98
CA GLU A 130 -1.90 -12.18 -3.77
C GLU A 130 -1.38 -11.27 -4.89
N ILE A 131 -0.08 -10.97 -4.87
CA ILE A 131 0.56 -10.22 -5.94
C ILE A 131 1.20 -11.22 -6.91
N ASN A 132 0.64 -11.33 -8.10
CA ASN A 132 1.28 -12.05 -9.20
C ASN A 132 2.23 -11.10 -9.93
N VAL A 133 3.51 -11.18 -9.61
CA VAL A 133 4.55 -10.30 -10.14
C VAL A 133 4.69 -10.40 -11.66
N SER A 134 4.49 -11.59 -12.23
CA SER A 134 4.55 -11.79 -13.68
C SER A 134 3.40 -11.10 -14.41
N ASP A 135 2.20 -11.15 -13.83
CA ASP A 135 1.02 -10.47 -14.36
C ASP A 135 1.14 -8.95 -14.22
N LEU A 136 1.58 -8.47 -13.05
CA LEU A 136 1.90 -7.05 -12.82
C LEU A 136 2.92 -6.53 -13.85
N LYS A 137 4.01 -7.28 -14.06
CA LYS A 137 5.02 -6.94 -15.06
C LYS A 137 4.44 -6.87 -16.47
N SER A 138 3.59 -7.81 -16.84
CA SER A 138 2.94 -7.85 -18.16
C SER A 138 2.06 -6.63 -18.41
N ILE A 139 1.31 -6.18 -17.38
CA ILE A 139 0.48 -4.97 -17.45
C ILE A 139 1.36 -3.72 -17.61
N LEU A 140 2.43 -3.60 -16.83
CA LEU A 140 3.37 -2.49 -16.92
C LEU A 140 4.06 -2.43 -18.28
N ASP A 141 4.54 -3.56 -18.79
CA ASP A 141 5.20 -3.64 -20.11
C ASP A 141 4.22 -3.27 -21.25
N ALA A 142 2.95 -3.66 -21.14
CA ALA A 142 1.92 -3.30 -22.11
C ALA A 142 1.58 -1.79 -22.12
N ASN A 143 1.78 -1.10 -21.00
CA ASN A 143 1.54 0.34 -20.85
C ASN A 143 2.81 1.18 -20.82
N LYS A 144 3.96 0.59 -21.04
CA LYS A 144 5.28 1.21 -20.96
C LYS A 144 5.39 2.52 -21.74
N ASP A 145 4.83 2.58 -22.94
CA ASP A 145 4.88 3.76 -23.79
C ASP A 145 3.99 4.92 -23.31
N LYS A 146 3.12 4.68 -22.32
CA LYS A 146 2.26 5.69 -21.72
C LYS A 146 2.87 6.33 -20.47
N LEU A 147 3.86 5.66 -19.85
CA LEU A 147 4.48 6.12 -18.59
C LEU A 147 5.28 7.41 -18.76
N PHE A 148 5.86 7.63 -19.93
CA PHE A 148 6.62 8.82 -20.24
C PHE A 148 6.21 9.37 -21.59
N THR A 149 6.16 10.71 -21.66
CA THR A 149 5.97 11.46 -22.89
C THR A 149 7.08 12.49 -23.06
N TYR A 150 7.32 12.95 -24.28
CA TYR A 150 8.18 14.10 -24.49
C TYR A 150 7.58 15.06 -25.51
N ILE A 151 7.94 16.34 -25.35
CA ILE A 151 7.55 17.40 -26.26
C ILE A 151 8.83 18.03 -26.83
N LYS A 152 8.87 18.19 -28.15
CA LYS A 152 9.94 18.91 -28.83
C LYS A 152 9.49 20.33 -29.11
N THR A 153 10.23 21.30 -28.59
CA THR A 153 10.02 22.73 -28.82
C THR A 153 11.30 23.39 -29.33
N THR A 154 11.22 24.68 -29.66
CA THR A 154 12.41 25.49 -29.99
C THR A 154 12.52 26.65 -29.02
N ALA A 155 13.75 26.92 -28.59
CA ALA A 155 14.10 28.10 -27.80
C ALA A 155 15.23 28.87 -28.50
N THR A 156 15.34 30.15 -28.19
CA THR A 156 16.52 30.96 -28.64
C THR A 156 17.45 31.13 -27.46
N GLU A 157 18.68 30.74 -27.60
CA GLU A 157 19.75 30.93 -26.62
C GLU A 157 20.79 31.90 -27.15
N GLY A 158 21.46 32.60 -26.21
CA GLY A 158 22.42 33.67 -26.56
C GLY A 158 21.72 35.03 -26.76
N SER A 159 22.53 36.03 -27.12
CA SER A 159 22.06 37.39 -27.38
C SER A 159 22.87 38.03 -28.52
N GLY A 160 22.22 38.94 -29.25
CA GLY A 160 22.82 39.65 -30.39
C GLY A 160 23.29 38.69 -31.51
N GLU A 161 24.51 38.83 -31.96
CA GLU A 161 25.09 38.01 -33.04
C GLU A 161 25.34 36.55 -32.63
N ASN A 162 25.33 36.26 -31.34
CA ASN A 162 25.48 34.89 -30.78
C ASN A 162 24.15 34.19 -30.52
N ALA A 163 23.04 34.79 -30.91
CA ALA A 163 21.75 34.15 -30.77
C ALA A 163 21.60 32.97 -31.72
N HIS A 164 21.22 31.81 -31.20
CA HIS A 164 20.99 30.60 -31.98
C HIS A 164 19.75 29.85 -31.49
N THR A 165 19.17 29.06 -32.39
CA THR A 165 17.99 28.22 -32.07
C THR A 165 18.47 26.90 -31.47
N VAL A 166 17.81 26.50 -30.39
CA VAL A 166 18.03 25.23 -29.70
C VAL A 166 16.72 24.41 -29.72
N TYR A 167 16.80 23.15 -30.13
CA TYR A 167 15.69 22.23 -29.93
C TYR A 167 15.69 21.71 -28.48
N VAL A 168 14.57 21.89 -27.81
CA VAL A 168 14.39 21.49 -26.42
C VAL A 168 13.43 20.31 -26.39
N TYR A 169 13.88 19.20 -25.81
CA TYR A 169 13.08 18.01 -25.57
C TYR A 169 12.75 17.95 -24.09
N THR A 170 11.48 18.18 -23.74
CA THR A 170 11.01 18.15 -22.36
C THR A 170 10.36 16.79 -22.09
N VAL A 171 10.97 16.01 -21.20
CA VAL A 171 10.48 14.69 -20.77
C VAL A 171 9.55 14.87 -19.58
N SER A 172 8.40 14.20 -19.62
CA SER A 172 7.41 14.20 -18.54
C SER A 172 7.03 12.77 -18.15
N TYR A 173 7.03 12.51 -16.86
CA TYR A 173 6.50 11.29 -16.29
C TYR A 173 4.99 11.46 -16.04
N THR A 174 4.17 10.63 -16.65
CA THR A 174 2.71 10.70 -16.53
C THR A 174 2.20 9.87 -15.34
N GLY A 175 2.91 8.80 -15.01
CA GLY A 175 2.52 7.85 -13.98
C GLY A 175 1.30 7.00 -14.31
N ASP A 176 0.74 7.14 -15.52
CA ASP A 176 -0.43 6.40 -15.96
C ASP A 176 -0.06 4.95 -16.28
N THR A 177 -0.46 4.04 -15.39
CA THR A 177 -0.24 2.59 -15.52
C THR A 177 -1.52 1.82 -15.83
N TYR A 178 -2.69 2.43 -15.64
CA TYR A 178 -4.02 1.84 -15.83
C TYR A 178 -4.93 2.75 -16.67
#